data_ee6967d6853308e35bfe02f83fafb1ec
#
_entry.id   ee6967d6853308e35bfe02f83fafb1ec
#
_cell.length_a   1.000
_cell.length_b   1.000
_cell.length_c   1.000
_cell.angle_alpha   90.00
_cell.angle_beta   90.00
_cell.angle_gamma   90.00
#
_symmetry.space_group_name_H-M   'P 1'
#
loop_
_entity.id
_entity.type
_entity.pdbx_description
1 polymer ?
#
loop_
_entity_poly.entity_id
_entity_poly.type
_entity_poly.pdbx_seq_one_letter_code
_entity_poly.pdbx_strand_id
1 'polypeptide(L)'
;RETLLVHNPTMSKAEAKQRVVEMFQRVGIPEAEKRYDCYPHELSGGLRQRVMIAMAMVCKPKLLIADEPTTALDVTIEAQILRLMKELRDETGMSVLIITHNMGVVAEICDYVYVMYAGKIMEQAETFELFDHTMHPYTKGLLDSIPRIGQNAERLHTIPGVVPNLLHLSQGCPFSNRCEYATDQCRTEKAQLHPVAPDHQVRCFRCEEEHQ
;
A
#
# COMPACT_ATOMS: atom_id res chain seq x y z
N ARG A 1 13.31 -1.70 22.09
CA ARG A 1 14.03 -0.97 23.13
C ARG A 1 15.28 -0.28 22.57
N GLU A 2 16.09 -0.98 21.80
CA GLU A 2 17.33 -0.46 21.19
C GLU A 2 17.08 0.81 20.39
N THR A 3 16.08 0.82 19.53
CA THR A 3 15.66 2.00 18.75
C THR A 3 15.41 3.22 19.63
N LEU A 4 14.69 3.06 20.75
CA LEU A 4 14.43 4.15 21.69
C LEU A 4 15.72 4.70 22.31
N LEU A 5 16.64 3.83 22.71
CA LEU A 5 17.91 4.23 23.34
C LEU A 5 18.86 4.91 22.36
N VAL A 6 18.85 4.49 21.07
CA VAL A 6 19.64 5.15 20.02
C VAL A 6 19.14 6.57 19.76
N HIS A 7 17.83 6.77 19.68
CA HIS A 7 17.23 8.08 19.41
C HIS A 7 17.10 8.96 20.65
N ASN A 8 17.22 8.39 21.87
CA ASN A 8 17.14 9.11 23.15
C ASN A 8 18.27 8.68 24.08
N PRO A 9 19.51 9.17 23.87
CA PRO A 9 20.69 8.72 24.61
C PRO A 9 20.61 8.92 26.13
N THR A 10 19.79 9.84 26.64
CA THR A 10 19.58 10.13 28.04
C THR A 10 18.52 9.24 28.71
N MET A 11 17.78 8.45 27.92
CA MET A 11 16.74 7.59 28.44
C MET A 11 17.30 6.38 29.17
N SER A 12 16.76 6.07 30.34
CA SER A 12 17.16 4.88 31.09
C SER A 12 16.62 3.60 30.44
N LYS A 13 17.30 2.47 30.67
CA LYS A 13 16.84 1.15 30.18
C LYS A 13 15.45 0.78 30.75
N ALA A 14 15.15 1.18 31.99
CA ALA A 14 13.88 0.94 32.66
C ALA A 14 12.75 1.73 31.97
N GLU A 15 12.98 3.02 31.73
CA GLU A 15 12.02 3.87 30.99
C GLU A 15 11.78 3.36 29.58
N ALA A 16 12.84 2.96 28.86
CA ALA A 16 12.71 2.38 27.52
C ALA A 16 11.89 1.08 27.53
N LYS A 17 12.08 0.20 28.54
CA LYS A 17 11.25 -1.00 28.72
C LYS A 17 9.79 -0.64 28.92
N GLN A 18 9.51 0.29 29.82
CA GLN A 18 8.16 0.73 30.12
C GLN A 18 7.44 1.25 28.86
N ARG A 19 8.09 2.11 28.05
CA ARG A 19 7.52 2.63 26.80
C ARG A 19 7.23 1.52 25.78
N VAL A 20 8.08 0.50 25.72
CA VAL A 20 7.82 -0.66 24.83
C VAL A 20 6.62 -1.45 25.30
N VAL A 21 6.49 -1.70 26.62
CA VAL A 21 5.33 -2.43 27.18
C VAL A 21 4.04 -1.64 26.97
N GLU A 22 4.05 -0.33 27.20
CA GLU A 22 2.92 0.55 26.91
C GLU A 22 2.53 0.49 25.41
N MET A 23 3.51 0.50 24.50
CA MET A 23 3.25 0.36 23.07
C MET A 23 2.69 -1.02 22.73
N PHE A 24 3.17 -2.10 23.33
CA PHE A 24 2.61 -3.46 23.18
C PHE A 24 1.14 -3.53 23.60
N GLN A 25 0.79 -2.90 24.73
CA GLN A 25 -0.60 -2.80 25.17
C GLN A 25 -1.45 -2.04 24.16
N ARG A 26 -0.94 -0.91 23.66
CA ARG A 26 -1.62 -0.06 22.67
C ARG A 26 -1.90 -0.77 21.35
N VAL A 27 -0.97 -1.58 20.86
CA VAL A 27 -1.19 -2.41 19.65
C VAL A 27 -1.96 -3.71 19.94
N GLY A 28 -2.45 -3.90 21.17
CA GLY A 28 -3.30 -5.03 21.52
C GLY A 28 -2.55 -6.36 21.67
N ILE A 29 -1.30 -6.33 22.15
CA ILE A 29 -0.56 -7.54 22.53
C ILE A 29 -0.98 -7.94 23.95
N PRO A 30 -1.61 -9.11 24.15
CA PRO A 30 -2.00 -9.59 25.48
C PRO A 30 -0.76 -9.90 26.33
N GLU A 31 -0.87 -9.70 27.65
CA GLU A 31 0.22 -9.96 28.60
C GLU A 31 1.55 -9.29 28.18
N ALA A 32 1.49 -8.01 27.79
CA ALA A 32 2.58 -7.25 27.17
C ALA A 32 3.92 -7.36 27.91
N GLU A 33 3.91 -7.36 29.25
CA GLU A 33 5.12 -7.50 30.08
C GLU A 33 5.80 -8.86 29.90
N LYS A 34 5.01 -9.95 29.85
CA LYS A 34 5.54 -11.29 29.62
C LYS A 34 6.04 -11.45 28.19
N ARG A 35 5.32 -10.86 27.21
CA ARG A 35 5.68 -10.94 25.79
C ARG A 35 6.91 -10.09 25.44
N TYR A 36 7.27 -9.13 26.29
CA TYR A 36 8.45 -8.31 26.07
C TYR A 36 9.75 -9.13 25.96
N ASP A 37 9.87 -10.22 26.69
CA ASP A 37 11.06 -11.08 26.72
C ASP A 37 10.93 -12.32 25.80
N CYS A 38 9.81 -12.46 25.05
CA CYS A 38 9.60 -13.55 24.09
C CYS A 38 10.41 -13.35 22.79
N TYR A 39 10.84 -14.47 22.21
CA TYR A 39 11.44 -14.49 20.88
C TYR A 39 10.39 -14.50 19.78
N PRO A 40 10.70 -14.00 18.55
CA PRO A 40 9.73 -13.97 17.45
C PRO A 40 9.10 -15.32 17.10
N HIS A 41 9.82 -16.44 17.24
CA HIS A 41 9.30 -17.77 16.95
C HIS A 41 8.28 -18.29 17.98
N GLU A 42 8.21 -17.66 19.16
CA GLU A 42 7.22 -17.97 20.21
C GLU A 42 5.88 -17.19 19.99
N LEU A 43 5.83 -16.29 18.99
CA LEU A 43 4.69 -15.46 18.69
C LEU A 43 3.95 -15.96 17.44
N SER A 44 2.62 -15.87 17.46
CA SER A 44 1.80 -16.09 16.26
C SER A 44 2.08 -15.03 15.18
N GLY A 45 1.68 -15.30 13.93
CA GLY A 45 1.85 -14.35 12.81
C GLY A 45 1.27 -12.97 13.11
N GLY A 46 0.03 -12.90 13.60
CA GLY A 46 -0.61 -11.64 13.97
C GLY A 46 0.07 -10.92 15.14
N LEU A 47 0.60 -11.65 16.13
CA LEU A 47 1.37 -11.05 17.22
C LEU A 47 2.72 -10.51 16.73
N ARG A 48 3.41 -11.23 15.83
CA ARG A 48 4.64 -10.72 15.19
C ARG A 48 4.37 -9.42 14.44
N GLN A 49 3.27 -9.35 13.68
CA GLN A 49 2.90 -8.15 12.96
C GLN A 49 2.62 -6.97 13.91
N ARG A 50 1.90 -7.20 15.02
CA ARG A 50 1.67 -6.19 16.05
C ARG A 50 2.98 -5.70 16.69
N VAL A 51 3.93 -6.61 16.93
CA VAL A 51 5.28 -6.24 17.43
C VAL A 51 6.02 -5.38 16.40
N MET A 52 5.96 -5.70 15.10
CA MET A 52 6.58 -4.88 14.05
C MET A 52 5.96 -3.48 14.00
N ILE A 53 4.63 -3.37 14.09
CA ILE A 53 3.94 -2.07 14.19
C ILE A 53 4.40 -1.31 15.44
N ALA A 54 4.45 -1.97 16.60
CA ALA A 54 4.94 -1.36 17.84
C ALA A 54 6.38 -0.85 17.70
N MET A 55 7.26 -1.61 17.04
CA MET A 55 8.64 -1.19 16.78
C MET A 55 8.71 0.07 15.91
N ALA A 56 7.90 0.15 14.87
CA ALA A 56 7.83 1.32 13.99
C ALA A 56 7.26 2.55 14.73
N MET A 57 6.26 2.34 15.60
CA MET A 57 5.50 3.40 16.27
C MET A 57 6.12 3.94 17.55
N VAL A 58 7.01 3.17 18.21
CA VAL A 58 7.52 3.49 19.55
C VAL A 58 8.28 4.82 19.62
N CYS A 59 8.85 5.27 18.50
CA CYS A 59 9.52 6.56 18.37
C CYS A 59 8.60 7.70 17.91
N LYS A 60 7.28 7.47 17.80
CA LYS A 60 6.28 8.46 17.38
C LYS A 60 6.64 9.12 16.04
N PRO A 61 6.73 8.35 14.96
CA PRO A 61 7.09 8.87 13.64
C PRO A 61 6.00 9.80 13.10
N LYS A 62 6.39 10.73 12.22
CA LYS A 62 5.43 11.55 11.44
C LYS A 62 4.93 10.83 10.19
N LEU A 63 5.69 9.86 9.69
CA LEU A 63 5.36 9.03 8.54
C LEU A 63 5.65 7.56 8.87
N LEU A 64 4.67 6.70 8.68
CA LEU A 64 4.82 5.24 8.70
C LEU A 64 4.82 4.72 7.26
N ILE A 65 5.85 3.96 6.89
CA ILE A 65 5.90 3.22 5.62
C ILE A 65 5.59 1.76 5.90
N ALA A 66 4.52 1.25 5.32
CA ALA A 66 4.03 -0.12 5.48
C ALA A 66 4.09 -0.83 4.12
N ASP A 67 5.13 -1.66 3.95
CA ASP A 67 5.36 -2.45 2.74
C ASP A 67 4.72 -3.83 2.91
N GLU A 68 3.64 -4.07 2.18
CA GLU A 68 2.81 -5.28 2.25
C GLU A 68 2.46 -5.70 3.70
N PRO A 69 1.86 -4.82 4.50
CA PRO A 69 1.74 -5.03 5.95
C PRO A 69 0.84 -6.21 6.34
N THR A 70 0.06 -6.75 5.41
CA THR A 70 -0.89 -7.84 5.66
C THR A 70 -0.57 -9.12 4.90
N THR A 71 0.56 -9.16 4.19
CA THR A 71 0.98 -10.37 3.44
C THR A 71 1.14 -11.57 4.37
N ALA A 72 0.61 -12.72 3.94
CA ALA A 72 0.60 -13.99 4.67
C ALA A 72 -0.19 -13.99 5.99
N LEU A 73 -1.10 -13.05 6.19
CA LEU A 73 -2.09 -13.07 7.27
C LEU A 73 -3.42 -13.64 6.77
N ASP A 74 -4.17 -14.26 7.67
CA ASP A 74 -5.57 -14.60 7.38
C ASP A 74 -6.44 -13.33 7.36
N VAL A 75 -7.59 -13.41 6.65
CA VAL A 75 -8.48 -12.27 6.40
C VAL A 75 -8.94 -11.57 7.71
N THR A 76 -9.13 -12.36 8.77
CA THR A 76 -9.58 -11.79 10.06
C THR A 76 -8.48 -10.98 10.72
N ILE A 77 -7.25 -11.48 10.71
CA ILE A 77 -6.09 -10.79 11.27
C ILE A 77 -5.72 -9.58 10.39
N GLU A 78 -5.81 -9.71 9.05
CA GLU A 78 -5.63 -8.60 8.12
C GLU A 78 -6.54 -7.41 8.49
N ALA A 79 -7.86 -7.64 8.60
CA ALA A 79 -8.82 -6.60 8.98
C ALA A 79 -8.50 -5.96 10.35
N GLN A 80 -8.04 -6.76 11.32
CA GLN A 80 -7.63 -6.24 12.63
C GLN A 80 -6.38 -5.34 12.55
N ILE A 81 -5.40 -5.71 11.72
CA ILE A 81 -4.17 -4.93 11.54
C ILE A 81 -4.47 -3.61 10.83
N LEU A 82 -5.30 -3.63 9.77
CA LEU A 82 -5.70 -2.43 9.05
C LEU A 82 -6.47 -1.45 9.96
N ARG A 83 -7.40 -1.97 10.77
CA ARG A 83 -8.12 -1.17 11.77
C ARG A 83 -7.15 -0.55 12.78
N LEU A 84 -6.22 -1.34 13.32
CA LEU A 84 -5.21 -0.84 14.25
C LEU A 84 -4.37 0.29 13.64
N MET A 85 -3.93 0.13 12.38
CA MET A 85 -3.16 1.17 11.69
C MET A 85 -3.97 2.45 11.52
N LYS A 86 -5.26 2.35 11.19
CA LYS A 86 -6.18 3.49 11.08
C LYS A 86 -6.36 4.19 12.42
N GLU A 87 -6.63 3.44 13.49
CA GLU A 87 -6.76 3.98 14.85
C GLU A 87 -5.49 4.72 15.29
N LEU A 88 -4.30 4.14 15.07
CA LEU A 88 -3.02 4.76 15.39
C LEU A 88 -2.75 6.02 14.56
N ARG A 89 -3.12 6.02 13.27
CA ARG A 89 -3.05 7.21 12.40
C ARG A 89 -3.90 8.34 12.95
N ASP A 90 -5.16 8.05 13.25
CA ASP A 90 -6.15 9.05 13.69
C ASP A 90 -5.78 9.61 15.07
N GLU A 91 -5.27 8.78 15.97
CA GLU A 91 -4.82 9.21 17.31
C GLU A 91 -3.54 10.08 17.28
N THR A 92 -2.61 9.77 16.38
CA THR A 92 -1.29 10.42 16.38
C THR A 92 -1.15 11.54 15.37
N GLY A 93 -2.06 11.62 14.39
CA GLY A 93 -1.98 12.55 13.26
C GLY A 93 -0.83 12.24 12.30
N MET A 94 -0.25 11.03 12.35
CA MET A 94 0.81 10.63 11.43
C MET A 94 0.27 10.34 10.03
N SER A 95 1.10 10.49 9.01
CA SER A 95 0.83 10.01 7.67
C SER A 95 1.21 8.53 7.55
N VAL A 96 0.48 7.78 6.72
CA VAL A 96 0.78 6.38 6.43
C VAL A 96 0.93 6.20 4.92
N LEU A 97 2.07 5.66 4.48
CA LEU A 97 2.31 5.22 3.11
C LEU A 97 2.21 3.70 3.07
N ILE A 98 1.18 3.19 2.40
CA ILE A 98 0.97 1.74 2.23
C ILE A 98 1.42 1.33 0.83
N ILE A 99 2.25 0.29 0.74
CA ILE A 99 2.60 -0.38 -0.50
C ILE A 99 1.89 -1.72 -0.49
N THR A 100 1.01 -1.95 -1.45
CA THR A 100 0.22 -3.17 -1.54
C THR A 100 -0.23 -3.45 -2.98
N HIS A 101 -0.46 -4.72 -3.28
CA HIS A 101 -1.14 -5.15 -4.50
C HIS A 101 -2.63 -5.48 -4.27
N ASN A 102 -3.11 -5.37 -3.04
CA ASN A 102 -4.50 -5.66 -2.69
C ASN A 102 -5.37 -4.40 -2.79
N MET A 103 -6.16 -4.29 -3.86
CA MET A 103 -7.05 -3.15 -4.09
C MET A 103 -8.17 -3.05 -3.05
N GLY A 104 -8.53 -4.15 -2.37
CA GLY A 104 -9.47 -4.13 -1.24
C GLY A 104 -8.90 -3.35 -0.05
N VAL A 105 -7.62 -3.56 0.27
CA VAL A 105 -6.91 -2.78 1.29
C VAL A 105 -6.86 -1.30 0.92
N VAL A 106 -6.58 -1.00 -0.36
CA VAL A 106 -6.56 0.38 -0.87
C VAL A 106 -7.91 1.05 -0.66
N ALA A 107 -9.01 0.40 -1.05
CA ALA A 107 -10.37 0.94 -0.91
C ALA A 107 -10.77 1.18 0.56
N GLU A 108 -10.26 0.37 1.51
CA GLU A 108 -10.63 0.42 2.92
C GLU A 108 -9.92 1.53 3.71
N ILE A 109 -8.64 1.79 3.40
CA ILE A 109 -7.79 2.58 4.30
C ILE A 109 -7.13 3.80 3.64
N CYS A 110 -6.98 3.82 2.31
CA CYS A 110 -6.26 4.89 1.63
C CYS A 110 -7.16 6.08 1.30
N ASP A 111 -6.65 7.29 1.49
CA ASP A 111 -7.31 8.53 1.08
C ASP A 111 -6.92 8.90 -0.36
N TYR A 112 -5.67 8.61 -0.76
CA TYR A 112 -5.09 8.89 -2.07
C TYR A 112 -4.25 7.74 -2.60
N VAL A 113 -4.27 7.47 -3.89
CA VAL A 113 -3.66 6.30 -4.50
C VAL A 113 -2.72 6.68 -5.63
N TYR A 114 -1.56 6.01 -5.66
CA TYR A 114 -0.59 6.05 -6.76
C TYR A 114 -0.50 4.66 -7.38
N VAL A 115 -1.01 4.47 -8.59
CA VAL A 115 -0.90 3.20 -9.31
C VAL A 115 0.41 3.16 -10.08
N MET A 116 1.27 2.21 -9.73
CA MET A 116 2.61 2.08 -10.33
C MET A 116 2.71 0.87 -11.24
N TYR A 117 3.39 1.03 -12.37
CA TYR A 117 3.76 -0.05 -13.27
C TYR A 117 5.18 0.15 -13.78
N ALA A 118 6.01 -0.88 -13.67
CA ALA A 118 7.41 -0.85 -14.11
C ALA A 118 8.18 0.40 -13.66
N GLY A 119 8.02 0.80 -12.38
CA GLY A 119 8.72 1.94 -11.78
C GLY A 119 8.19 3.32 -12.19
N LYS A 120 7.02 3.40 -12.84
CA LYS A 120 6.36 4.66 -13.24
C LYS A 120 4.97 4.75 -12.63
N ILE A 121 4.58 5.97 -12.21
CA ILE A 121 3.19 6.26 -11.85
C ILE A 121 2.40 6.34 -13.15
N MET A 122 1.39 5.49 -13.28
CA MET A 122 0.51 5.40 -14.43
C MET A 122 -0.78 6.21 -14.22
N GLU A 123 -1.27 6.22 -12.98
CA GLU A 123 -2.47 6.95 -12.58
C GLU A 123 -2.38 7.30 -11.10
N GLN A 124 -2.90 8.45 -10.72
CA GLN A 124 -2.99 8.85 -9.32
C GLN A 124 -4.23 9.71 -9.11
N ALA A 125 -4.97 9.44 -8.05
CA ALA A 125 -6.17 10.17 -7.67
C ALA A 125 -6.55 9.93 -6.21
N GLU A 126 -7.53 10.68 -5.71
CA GLU A 126 -8.29 10.32 -4.52
C GLU A 126 -8.91 8.91 -4.71
N THR A 127 -9.03 8.17 -3.63
CA THR A 127 -9.44 6.75 -3.69
C THR A 127 -10.79 6.57 -4.39
N PHE A 128 -11.82 7.31 -4.00
CA PHE A 128 -13.15 7.19 -4.64
C PHE A 128 -13.12 7.57 -6.12
N GLU A 129 -12.42 8.65 -6.46
CA GLU A 129 -12.24 9.09 -7.84
C GLU A 129 -11.54 8.04 -8.68
N LEU A 130 -10.49 7.40 -8.16
CA LEU A 130 -9.78 6.33 -8.86
C LEU A 130 -10.67 5.12 -9.17
N PHE A 131 -11.52 4.72 -8.20
CA PHE A 131 -12.38 3.54 -8.35
C PHE A 131 -13.58 3.80 -9.26
N ASP A 132 -14.17 4.99 -9.20
CA ASP A 132 -15.38 5.35 -9.96
C ASP A 132 -15.06 5.83 -11.37
N HIS A 133 -13.93 6.55 -11.56
CA HIS A 133 -13.54 7.19 -12.82
C HIS A 133 -12.14 6.74 -13.28
N THR A 134 -11.86 5.44 -13.18
CA THR A 134 -10.58 4.86 -13.65
C THR A 134 -10.32 5.17 -15.11
N MET A 135 -9.16 5.77 -15.41
CA MET A 135 -8.82 6.22 -16.76
C MET A 135 -7.74 5.35 -17.42
N HIS A 136 -6.67 4.97 -16.68
CA HIS A 136 -5.58 4.22 -17.29
C HIS A 136 -5.96 2.74 -17.52
N PRO A 137 -5.70 2.15 -18.71
CA PRO A 137 -6.04 0.76 -19.00
C PRO A 137 -5.45 -0.27 -18.05
N TYR A 138 -4.28 -0.01 -17.48
CA TYR A 138 -3.68 -0.89 -16.46
C TYR A 138 -4.49 -0.87 -15.15
N THR A 139 -4.83 0.31 -14.65
CA THR A 139 -5.65 0.47 -13.44
C THR A 139 -7.00 -0.19 -13.61
N LYS A 140 -7.65 0.02 -14.78
CA LYS A 140 -8.90 -0.64 -15.12
C LYS A 140 -8.77 -2.16 -15.09
N GLY A 141 -7.72 -2.70 -15.71
CA GLY A 141 -7.45 -4.15 -15.67
C GLY A 141 -7.22 -4.70 -14.26
N LEU A 142 -6.58 -3.92 -13.35
CA LEU A 142 -6.45 -4.29 -11.94
C LEU A 142 -7.80 -4.35 -11.24
N LEU A 143 -8.65 -3.34 -11.41
CA LEU A 143 -9.99 -3.28 -10.80
C LEU A 143 -10.92 -4.36 -11.34
N ASP A 144 -10.86 -4.65 -12.64
CA ASP A 144 -11.65 -5.70 -13.30
C ASP A 144 -11.20 -7.12 -12.87
N SER A 145 -10.00 -7.25 -12.31
CA SER A 145 -9.48 -8.51 -11.76
C SER A 145 -10.01 -8.82 -10.36
N ILE A 146 -10.67 -7.85 -9.69
CA ILE A 146 -11.22 -8.05 -8.34
C ILE A 146 -12.53 -8.82 -8.43
N PRO A 147 -12.67 -9.95 -7.68
CA PRO A 147 -13.94 -10.67 -7.62
C PRO A 147 -15.03 -9.80 -7.01
N ARG A 148 -16.15 -9.60 -7.72
CA ARG A 148 -17.32 -8.89 -7.19
C ARG A 148 -18.34 -9.89 -6.67
N ILE A 149 -18.87 -9.65 -5.45
CA ILE A 149 -19.92 -10.48 -4.87
C ILE A 149 -21.17 -10.41 -5.76
N GLY A 150 -21.69 -11.59 -6.16
CA GLY A 150 -22.88 -11.69 -7.00
C GLY A 150 -22.65 -11.71 -8.51
N GLN A 151 -21.43 -11.58 -9.00
CA GLN A 151 -21.09 -11.84 -10.40
C GLN A 151 -20.70 -13.32 -10.58
N ASN A 152 -21.53 -14.08 -11.28
CA ASN A 152 -21.20 -15.41 -11.79
C ASN A 152 -20.25 -15.28 -13.01
N ALA A 153 -19.05 -14.74 -12.81
CA ALA A 153 -18.04 -14.75 -13.85
C ALA A 153 -17.36 -16.13 -13.83
N GLU A 154 -17.54 -16.91 -14.90
CA GLU A 154 -16.84 -18.20 -15.07
C GLU A 154 -15.32 -18.06 -15.05
N ARG A 155 -14.79 -16.88 -15.34
CA ARG A 155 -13.36 -16.52 -15.25
C ARG A 155 -13.19 -15.07 -14.81
N LEU A 156 -12.25 -14.83 -13.90
CA LEU A 156 -11.80 -13.48 -13.57
C LEU A 156 -11.08 -12.86 -14.77
N HIS A 157 -11.27 -11.56 -14.96
CA HIS A 157 -10.51 -10.81 -15.96
C HIS A 157 -9.02 -10.81 -15.57
N THR A 158 -8.15 -11.15 -16.50
CA THR A 158 -6.71 -11.14 -16.30
C THR A 158 -6.05 -10.22 -17.33
N ILE A 159 -5.11 -9.40 -16.90
CA ILE A 159 -4.33 -8.56 -17.80
C ILE A 159 -3.41 -9.47 -18.64
N PRO A 160 -3.58 -9.55 -19.97
CA PRO A 160 -2.79 -10.45 -20.79
C PRO A 160 -1.31 -10.07 -20.85
N GLY A 161 -0.46 -11.03 -21.26
CA GLY A 161 0.98 -10.83 -21.45
C GLY A 161 1.80 -10.89 -20.16
N VAL A 162 3.08 -10.64 -20.30
CA VAL A 162 4.08 -10.73 -19.22
C VAL A 162 4.59 -9.34 -18.85
N VAL A 163 4.85 -9.13 -17.58
CA VAL A 163 5.48 -7.87 -17.10
C VAL A 163 6.86 -7.73 -17.77
N PRO A 164 7.18 -6.58 -18.36
CA PRO A 164 8.45 -6.38 -19.05
C PRO A 164 9.64 -6.47 -18.07
N ASN A 165 10.76 -6.93 -18.61
CA ASN A 165 12.01 -6.89 -17.85
C ASN A 165 12.41 -5.42 -17.64
N LEU A 166 12.59 -5.02 -16.37
CA LEU A 166 12.92 -3.64 -16.00
C LEU A 166 14.27 -3.16 -16.56
N LEU A 167 15.19 -4.08 -16.89
CA LEU A 167 16.47 -3.75 -17.51
C LEU A 167 16.33 -3.42 -19.01
N HIS A 168 15.21 -3.79 -19.64
CA HIS A 168 14.98 -3.63 -21.09
C HIS A 168 13.58 -3.05 -21.34
N LEU A 169 13.24 -1.95 -20.66
CA LEU A 169 11.99 -1.24 -20.90
C LEU A 169 11.98 -0.60 -22.28
N SER A 170 10.81 -0.60 -22.95
CA SER A 170 10.60 0.15 -24.18
C SER A 170 10.87 1.65 -23.96
N GLN A 171 11.18 2.37 -25.02
CA GLN A 171 11.37 3.83 -24.96
C GLN A 171 10.06 4.55 -24.65
N GLY A 172 8.91 3.96 -24.99
CA GLY A 172 7.58 4.52 -24.82
C GLY A 172 6.90 4.19 -23.48
N CYS A 173 5.57 4.01 -23.55
CA CYS A 173 4.77 3.61 -22.40
C CYS A 173 5.16 2.20 -21.93
N PRO A 174 5.52 1.97 -20.67
CA PRO A 174 5.95 0.65 -20.19
C PRO A 174 4.84 -0.40 -20.24
N PHE A 175 3.58 0.01 -20.28
CA PHE A 175 2.41 -0.88 -20.40
C PHE A 175 2.02 -1.19 -21.84
N SER A 176 2.62 -0.54 -22.85
CA SER A 176 2.22 -0.63 -24.27
C SER A 176 2.13 -2.07 -24.81
N ASN A 177 3.01 -2.98 -24.38
CA ASN A 177 3.02 -4.38 -24.82
C ASN A 177 1.86 -5.23 -24.29
N ARG A 178 1.12 -4.73 -23.31
CA ARG A 178 -0.02 -5.39 -22.65
C ARG A 178 -1.32 -4.60 -22.81
N CYS A 179 -1.25 -3.41 -23.37
CA CYS A 179 -2.38 -2.51 -23.52
C CYS A 179 -3.12 -2.83 -24.82
N GLU A 180 -4.40 -3.13 -24.74
CA GLU A 180 -5.27 -3.37 -25.90
C GLU A 180 -5.49 -2.12 -26.78
N TYR A 181 -5.25 -0.91 -26.20
CA TYR A 181 -5.39 0.38 -26.87
C TYR A 181 -4.05 0.94 -27.35
N ALA A 182 -2.96 0.16 -27.32
CA ALA A 182 -1.64 0.66 -27.65
C ALA A 182 -1.52 1.07 -29.12
N THR A 183 -1.09 2.31 -29.36
CA THR A 183 -0.74 2.88 -30.66
C THR A 183 0.78 2.82 -30.89
N ASP A 184 1.23 3.19 -32.10
CA ASP A 184 2.67 3.31 -32.39
C ASP A 184 3.33 4.42 -31.55
N GLN A 185 2.60 5.50 -31.28
CA GLN A 185 3.04 6.54 -30.36
C GLN A 185 3.32 5.98 -28.95
N CYS A 186 2.44 5.13 -28.42
CA CYS A 186 2.64 4.47 -27.12
C CYS A 186 3.92 3.62 -27.07
N ARG A 187 4.42 3.12 -28.22
CA ARG A 187 5.64 2.30 -28.27
C ARG A 187 6.92 3.12 -28.38
N THR A 188 6.83 4.30 -28.98
CA THR A 188 7.99 5.14 -29.32
C THR A 188 8.17 6.35 -28.42
N GLU A 189 7.08 6.89 -27.85
CA GLU A 189 7.09 8.11 -27.08
C GLU A 189 6.68 7.88 -25.61
N LYS A 190 7.21 8.71 -24.71
CA LYS A 190 6.90 8.68 -23.28
C LYS A 190 5.70 9.56 -23.00
N ALA A 191 4.55 8.97 -22.69
CA ALA A 191 3.46 9.73 -22.11
C ALA A 191 3.89 10.44 -20.83
N GLN A 192 3.45 11.68 -20.66
CA GLN A 192 3.65 12.43 -19.42
C GLN A 192 2.45 12.21 -18.48
N LEU A 193 2.66 12.46 -17.20
CA LEU A 193 1.56 12.49 -16.24
C LEU A 193 0.86 13.84 -16.40
N HIS A 194 -0.43 13.83 -16.78
CA HIS A 194 -1.22 15.04 -17.02
C HIS A 194 -2.52 15.00 -16.24
N PRO A 195 -3.07 16.14 -15.82
CA PRO A 195 -4.35 16.20 -15.11
C PRO A 195 -5.51 15.91 -16.07
N VAL A 196 -6.45 15.09 -15.61
CA VAL A 196 -7.72 14.77 -16.29
C VAL A 196 -8.92 15.28 -15.50
N ALA A 197 -8.76 15.45 -14.18
CA ALA A 197 -9.72 16.08 -13.27
C ALA A 197 -8.96 16.71 -12.10
N PRO A 198 -9.62 17.50 -11.22
CA PRO A 198 -9.02 17.95 -9.96
C PRO A 198 -8.49 16.73 -9.18
N ASP A 199 -7.20 16.80 -8.77
CA ASP A 199 -6.50 15.76 -8.01
C ASP A 199 -6.45 14.37 -8.70
N HIS A 200 -6.78 14.28 -10.01
CA HIS A 200 -6.66 13.07 -10.81
C HIS A 200 -5.70 13.29 -11.99
N GLN A 201 -4.62 12.50 -12.02
CA GLN A 201 -3.61 12.57 -13.08
C GLN A 201 -3.36 11.19 -13.68
N VAL A 202 -3.16 11.16 -15.00
CA VAL A 202 -3.02 9.93 -15.78
C VAL A 202 -1.84 10.03 -16.75
N ARG A 203 -1.10 8.95 -16.91
CA ARG A 203 0.02 8.83 -17.86
C ARG A 203 -0.42 8.01 -19.08
N CYS A 204 -1.25 8.61 -19.95
CA CYS A 204 -1.81 7.92 -21.10
C CYS A 204 -2.15 8.90 -22.23
N PHE A 205 -1.63 8.69 -23.46
CA PHE A 205 -1.95 9.52 -24.62
C PHE A 205 -3.44 9.52 -24.95
N ARG A 206 -4.11 8.38 -24.85
CA ARG A 206 -5.55 8.28 -25.10
C ARG A 206 -6.37 9.21 -24.20
N CYS A 207 -6.03 9.24 -22.92
CA CYS A 207 -6.73 10.09 -21.94
C CYS A 207 -6.40 11.58 -22.13
N GLU A 208 -5.23 11.91 -22.70
CA GLU A 208 -4.85 13.27 -23.07
C GLU A 208 -5.70 13.81 -24.22
N GLU A 209 -6.01 12.96 -25.21
CA GLU A 209 -6.84 13.34 -26.36
C GLU A 209 -8.33 13.50 -26.00
N GLU A 210 -8.85 12.73 -25.04
CA GLU A 210 -10.25 12.79 -24.60
C GLU A 210 -10.56 14.04 -23.74
N HIS A 211 -9.54 14.77 -23.26
CA HIS A 211 -9.68 15.94 -22.37
C HIS A 211 -9.12 17.24 -22.97
N GLN A 212 -8.72 17.27 -24.25
CA GLN A 212 -8.44 18.47 -25.04
C GLN A 212 -9.70 18.94 -25.79
#